data_4691a532fa898b027f4da1c192cdf0c9
#
_entry.id   4691a532fa898b027f4da1c192cdf0c9
#
_cell.length_a   1.000
_cell.length_b   1.000
_cell.length_c   1.000
_cell.angle_alpha   90.00
_cell.angle_beta   90.00
_cell.angle_gamma   90.00
#
_symmetry.space_group_name_H-M   'P 1'
#
loop_
_entity.id
_entity.type
_entity.pdbx_description
1 polymer ?
#
loop_
_entity_poly.entity_id
_entity_poly.type
_entity_poly.pdbx_seq_one_letter_code
_entity_poly.pdbx_strand_id
1 'polypeptide(L)'
;RFVITGEISSIYKKCDKVRKVHSLLILPGLKAAENLSEKLEVIGNLHSDGRPILGLDCRDLLEIMLETTPDGMYVPAHIWTPHFSMFGAFSGFDTVDECFGDLSSHIHAVETGLSSDPPMNWRVSMLDRFQLISNSDAHSPAKLGREATLLDIDWSYEGLRGAIQNGNGLAGTI
;
A
#
# COMPACT_ATOMS: atom_id res chain seq x y z
N ARG A 1 -3.15 14.20 -14.85
CA ARG A 1 -2.79 14.63 -13.48
C ARG A 1 -1.84 13.60 -12.87
N PHE A 2 -1.02 14.04 -11.93
CA PHE A 2 -0.16 13.17 -11.12
C PHE A 2 -0.69 13.16 -9.70
N VAL A 3 -0.51 12.03 -9.02
CA VAL A 3 -0.77 11.83 -7.60
C VAL A 3 0.58 11.59 -6.92
N ILE A 4 0.77 12.10 -5.72
CA ILE A 4 1.99 11.88 -4.97
C ILE A 4 1.90 10.52 -4.29
N THR A 5 2.83 9.65 -4.60
CA THR A 5 2.91 8.31 -4.02
C THR A 5 4.34 7.99 -3.60
N GLY A 6 4.47 7.08 -2.65
CA GLY A 6 5.75 6.51 -2.26
C GLY A 6 5.55 5.05 -1.88
N GLU A 7 6.56 4.23 -2.13
CA GLU A 7 6.58 2.84 -1.67
C GLU A 7 7.67 2.68 -0.62
N ILE A 8 7.30 2.10 0.53
CA ILE A 8 8.20 1.84 1.66
C ILE A 8 8.33 0.33 1.83
N SER A 9 9.57 -0.13 2.02
CA SER A 9 9.88 -1.51 2.38
C SER A 9 10.06 -1.61 3.89
N SER A 10 9.13 -2.26 4.59
CA SER A 10 9.23 -2.57 6.01
C SER A 10 9.91 -3.92 6.22
N ILE A 11 11.03 -3.93 6.97
CA ILE A 11 11.74 -5.17 7.35
C ILE A 11 11.94 -5.15 8.87
N TYR A 12 11.21 -6.00 9.57
CA TYR A 12 11.20 -6.01 11.03
C TYR A 12 10.93 -7.40 11.60
N LYS A 13 11.08 -7.57 12.91
CA LYS A 13 10.78 -8.82 13.60
C LYS A 13 9.45 -8.71 14.34
N LYS A 14 8.51 -9.63 14.06
CA LYS A 14 7.21 -9.72 14.74
C LYS A 14 6.81 -11.19 14.89
N CYS A 15 6.40 -11.58 16.11
CA CYS A 15 6.06 -12.96 16.45
C CYS A 15 7.17 -13.95 16.05
N ASP A 16 8.40 -13.66 16.44
CA ASP A 16 9.64 -14.44 16.19
C ASP A 16 9.98 -14.72 14.72
N LYS A 17 9.27 -14.06 13.78
CA LYS A 17 9.55 -14.13 12.33
C LYS A 17 10.04 -12.78 11.81
N VAL A 18 10.95 -12.82 10.84
CA VAL A 18 11.30 -11.64 10.06
C VAL A 18 10.18 -11.38 9.06
N ARG A 19 9.55 -10.22 9.17
CA ARG A 19 8.51 -9.75 8.26
C ARG A 19 9.11 -8.80 7.24
N LYS A 20 8.65 -8.93 6.00
CA LYS A 20 9.07 -8.07 4.88
C LYS A 20 7.83 -7.73 4.08
N VAL A 21 7.44 -6.46 4.10
CA VAL A 21 6.21 -5.99 3.48
C VAL A 21 6.49 -4.69 2.74
N HIS A 22 5.96 -4.56 1.54
CA HIS A 22 5.91 -3.30 0.81
C HIS A 22 4.58 -2.60 1.03
N SER A 23 4.66 -1.31 1.16
CA SER A 23 3.52 -0.45 1.48
C SER A 23 3.49 0.73 0.52
N LEU A 24 2.41 0.84 -0.24
CA LEU A 24 2.13 1.99 -1.09
C LEU A 24 1.43 3.06 -0.25
N LEU A 25 2.01 4.25 -0.22
CA LEU A 25 1.43 5.43 0.42
C LEU A 25 0.96 6.38 -0.67
N ILE A 26 -0.30 6.82 -0.61
CA ILE A 26 -0.90 7.76 -1.56
C ILE A 26 -1.25 9.01 -0.78
N LEU A 27 -0.67 10.14 -1.17
CA LEU A 27 -0.66 11.37 -0.37
C LEU A 27 -1.39 12.52 -1.08
N PRO A 28 -2.07 13.41 -0.33
CA PRO A 28 -2.89 14.48 -0.93
C PRO A 28 -2.08 15.56 -1.64
N GLY A 29 -0.77 15.63 -1.41
CA GLY A 29 0.08 16.61 -2.06
C GLY A 29 1.51 16.64 -1.54
N LEU A 30 2.34 17.49 -2.12
CA LEU A 30 3.77 17.61 -1.81
C LEU A 30 4.04 17.94 -0.33
N LYS A 31 3.25 18.83 0.26
CA LYS A 31 3.46 19.21 1.67
C LYS A 31 3.22 18.02 2.62
N ALA A 32 2.24 17.18 2.32
CA ALA A 32 1.99 15.95 3.06
C ALA A 32 3.18 14.97 2.93
N ALA A 33 3.72 14.85 1.72
CA ALA A 33 4.90 14.02 1.46
C ALA A 33 6.14 14.53 2.20
N GLU A 34 6.40 15.85 2.17
CA GLU A 34 7.48 16.48 2.93
C GLU A 34 7.38 16.20 4.43
N ASN A 35 6.21 16.46 5.03
CA ASN A 35 5.98 16.25 6.45
C ASN A 35 6.17 14.79 6.86
N LEU A 36 5.68 13.85 6.03
CA LEU A 36 5.85 12.42 6.29
C LEU A 36 7.31 12.00 6.14
N SER A 37 8.01 12.48 5.10
CA SER A 37 9.43 12.21 4.89
C SER A 37 10.27 12.69 6.06
N GLU A 38 10.05 13.92 6.57
CA GLU A 38 10.74 14.44 7.75
C GLU A 38 10.58 13.55 8.98
N LYS A 39 9.40 12.95 9.18
CA LYS A 39 9.16 11.99 10.26
C LYS A 39 9.89 10.66 10.06
N LEU A 40 9.88 10.14 8.84
CA LEU A 40 10.49 8.86 8.53
C LEU A 40 12.03 8.94 8.47
N GLU A 41 12.61 10.08 8.09
CA GLU A 41 14.07 10.31 8.08
C GLU A 41 14.72 10.20 9.45
N VAL A 42 13.98 10.48 10.52
CA VAL A 42 14.43 10.26 11.89
C VAL A 42 14.58 8.78 12.23
N ILE A 43 13.80 7.93 11.55
CA ILE A 43 13.73 6.48 11.79
C ILE A 43 14.75 5.75 10.92
N GLY A 44 14.94 6.20 9.67
CA GLY A 44 15.83 5.52 8.75
C GLY A 44 16.15 6.33 7.49
N ASN A 45 17.04 5.81 6.66
CA ASN A 45 17.51 6.50 5.47
C ASN A 45 16.49 6.40 4.32
N LEU A 46 15.87 7.52 3.95
CA LEU A 46 14.98 7.62 2.80
C LEU A 46 15.71 7.87 1.48
N HIS A 47 17.00 8.20 1.51
CA HIS A 47 17.79 8.53 0.30
C HIS A 47 18.45 7.31 -0.35
N SER A 48 18.20 6.12 0.18
CA SER A 48 18.64 4.89 -0.48
C SER A 48 17.73 4.58 -1.66
N ASP A 49 18.34 4.01 -2.68
CA ASP A 49 17.80 3.64 -3.98
C ASP A 49 16.29 3.41 -4.06
N GLY A 50 15.59 4.33 -4.73
CA GLY A 50 14.22 4.23 -5.21
C GLY A 50 13.14 3.91 -4.18
N ARG A 51 13.30 2.84 -3.43
CA ARG A 51 12.37 2.37 -2.39
C ARG A 51 13.09 2.27 -1.05
N PRO A 52 12.80 3.17 -0.09
CA PRO A 52 13.41 3.15 1.23
C PRO A 52 13.12 1.84 1.98
N ILE A 53 14.13 1.31 2.65
CA ILE A 53 14.01 0.17 3.55
C ILE A 53 14.07 0.68 4.98
N LEU A 54 12.99 0.49 5.73
CA LEU A 54 12.90 0.89 7.13
C LEU A 54 12.77 -0.34 8.04
N GLY A 55 13.45 -0.31 9.17
CA GLY A 55 13.29 -1.27 10.26
C GLY A 55 12.02 -1.01 11.08
N LEU A 56 10.92 -0.64 10.41
CA LEU A 56 9.69 -0.16 11.03
C LEU A 56 8.55 -1.16 10.79
N ASP A 57 7.77 -1.45 11.83
CA ASP A 57 6.56 -2.25 11.74
C ASP A 57 5.53 -1.56 10.82
N CYS A 58 4.81 -2.34 10.00
CA CYS A 58 3.77 -1.82 9.11
C CYS A 58 2.67 -1.07 9.87
N ARG A 59 2.31 -1.53 11.08
CA ARG A 59 1.36 -0.85 11.96
C ARG A 59 1.88 0.52 12.37
N ASP A 60 3.14 0.60 12.77
CA ASP A 60 3.75 1.86 13.21
C ASP A 60 3.94 2.84 12.04
N LEU A 61 4.27 2.33 10.85
CA LEU A 61 4.29 3.14 9.62
C LEU A 61 2.91 3.72 9.31
N LEU A 62 1.86 2.92 9.43
CA LEU A 62 0.48 3.38 9.26
C LEU A 62 0.10 4.43 10.31
N GLU A 63 0.45 4.21 11.57
CA GLU A 63 0.20 5.18 12.66
C GLU A 63 0.88 6.52 12.38
N ILE A 64 2.16 6.52 12.04
CA ILE A 64 2.92 7.74 11.68
C ILE A 64 2.27 8.45 10.49
N MET A 65 1.83 7.70 9.48
CA MET A 65 1.13 8.29 8.33
C MET A 65 -0.18 8.95 8.76
N LEU A 66 -1.01 8.28 9.53
CA LEU A 66 -2.30 8.80 9.99
C LEU A 66 -2.15 10.05 10.88
N GLU A 67 -1.15 10.07 11.77
CA GLU A 67 -0.85 11.23 12.61
C GLU A 67 -0.33 12.42 11.81
N THR A 68 0.46 12.17 10.77
CA THR A 68 1.13 13.21 9.98
C THR A 68 0.25 13.70 8.84
N THR A 69 -0.48 12.79 8.23
CA THR A 69 -1.30 13.01 7.03
C THR A 69 -2.60 12.21 7.14
N PRO A 70 -3.60 12.69 7.92
CA PRO A 70 -4.85 11.95 8.15
C PRO A 70 -5.64 11.65 6.87
N ASP A 71 -5.44 12.41 5.81
CA ASP A 71 -6.05 12.20 4.50
C ASP A 71 -5.23 11.27 3.59
N GLY A 72 -4.08 10.79 4.04
CA GLY A 72 -3.28 9.81 3.33
C GLY A 72 -3.96 8.45 3.25
N MET A 73 -3.62 7.69 2.22
CA MET A 73 -4.10 6.32 2.06
C MET A 73 -2.91 5.36 2.08
N TYR A 74 -3.06 4.30 2.86
CA TYR A 74 -2.11 3.21 2.96
C TYR A 74 -2.68 1.98 2.26
N VAL A 75 -1.94 1.43 1.32
CA VAL A 75 -2.32 0.22 0.59
C VAL A 75 -1.17 -0.79 0.68
N PRO A 76 -1.39 -1.97 1.26
CA PRO A 76 -0.44 -3.06 1.16
C PRO A 76 -0.20 -3.41 -0.31
N ALA A 77 1.07 -3.33 -0.74
CA ALA A 77 1.46 -3.53 -2.13
C ALA A 77 1.51 -5.02 -2.48
N HIS A 78 1.12 -5.39 -3.70
CA HIS A 78 1.23 -6.73 -4.32
C HIS A 78 1.15 -7.88 -3.30
N ILE A 79 0.00 -7.99 -2.62
CA ILE A 79 -0.17 -8.75 -1.36
C ILE A 79 0.17 -10.24 -1.41
N TRP A 80 0.31 -10.84 -2.59
CA TRP A 80 0.59 -12.26 -2.78
C TRP A 80 1.97 -12.58 -3.38
N THR A 81 2.85 -11.60 -3.56
CA THR A 81 4.21 -11.92 -3.97
C THR A 81 4.89 -12.78 -2.90
N PRO A 82 5.71 -13.80 -3.26
CA PRO A 82 6.34 -14.68 -2.28
C PRO A 82 7.18 -13.96 -1.22
N HIS A 83 7.79 -12.84 -1.62
CA HIS A 83 8.62 -11.99 -0.77
C HIS A 83 8.06 -10.57 -0.72
N PHE A 84 8.30 -9.85 0.35
CA PHE A 84 7.97 -8.44 0.51
C PHE A 84 6.48 -8.12 0.33
N SER A 85 5.62 -8.98 0.80
CA SER A 85 4.19 -8.76 0.73
C SER A 85 3.46 -9.21 1.99
N MET A 86 2.26 -8.65 2.20
CA MET A 86 1.50 -8.89 3.42
C MET A 86 1.13 -10.37 3.62
N PHE A 87 0.83 -11.11 2.55
CA PHE A 87 0.50 -12.54 2.59
C PHE A 87 1.56 -13.43 1.92
N GLY A 88 2.76 -12.90 1.73
CA GLY A 88 3.85 -13.63 1.10
C GLY A 88 4.27 -14.87 1.88
N ALA A 89 4.46 -15.98 1.17
CA ALA A 89 4.74 -17.28 1.76
C ALA A 89 5.98 -17.32 2.67
N PHE A 90 6.98 -16.47 2.42
CA PHE A 90 8.23 -16.48 3.16
C PHE A 90 8.28 -15.52 4.35
N SER A 91 7.58 -14.40 4.27
CA SER A 91 7.72 -13.34 5.28
C SER A 91 6.42 -12.59 5.59
N GLY A 92 5.32 -13.07 5.07
CA GLY A 92 3.99 -12.48 5.26
C GLY A 92 3.30 -12.92 6.55
N PHE A 93 2.07 -12.50 6.67
CA PHE A 93 1.14 -12.79 7.75
C PHE A 93 0.00 -13.68 7.26
N ASP A 94 -0.77 -14.26 8.17
CA ASP A 94 -1.95 -15.04 7.81
C ASP A 94 -3.21 -14.16 7.74
N THR A 95 -3.22 -13.01 8.44
CA THR A 95 -4.34 -12.06 8.44
C THR A 95 -3.87 -10.62 8.41
N VAL A 96 -4.78 -9.71 8.01
CA VAL A 96 -4.55 -8.26 8.06
C VAL A 96 -4.36 -7.78 9.49
N ASP A 97 -5.11 -8.36 10.42
CA ASP A 97 -5.07 -8.00 11.85
C ASP A 97 -3.74 -8.40 12.50
N GLU A 98 -3.11 -9.48 12.07
CA GLU A 98 -1.75 -9.80 12.51
C GLU A 98 -0.72 -8.76 12.07
N CYS A 99 -0.91 -8.17 10.89
CA CYS A 99 -0.03 -7.13 10.35
C CYS A 99 -0.26 -5.78 11.04
N PHE A 100 -1.51 -5.31 11.09
CA PHE A 100 -1.86 -3.94 11.46
C PHE A 100 -2.51 -3.78 12.85
N GLY A 101 -2.90 -4.88 13.50
CA GLY A 101 -3.51 -4.87 14.83
C GLY A 101 -4.77 -3.99 14.90
N ASP A 102 -4.79 -3.10 15.87
CA ASP A 102 -5.87 -2.14 16.13
C ASP A 102 -6.11 -1.13 14.99
N LEU A 103 -5.14 -0.95 14.09
CA LEU A 103 -5.25 -0.07 12.94
C LEU A 103 -5.75 -0.75 11.66
N SER A 104 -6.09 -2.04 11.71
CA SER A 104 -6.58 -2.80 10.53
C SER A 104 -7.80 -2.15 9.86
N SER A 105 -8.62 -1.43 10.62
CA SER A 105 -9.80 -0.72 10.09
C SER A 105 -9.45 0.47 9.19
N HIS A 106 -8.22 0.95 9.22
CA HIS A 106 -7.73 2.02 8.36
C HIS A 106 -7.17 1.53 7.02
N ILE A 107 -7.08 0.21 6.83
CA ILE A 107 -6.76 -0.40 5.53
C ILE A 107 -8.07 -0.59 4.78
N HIS A 108 -8.21 0.10 3.65
CA HIS A 108 -9.43 0.09 2.83
C HIS A 108 -9.25 -0.65 1.51
N ALA A 109 -8.03 -0.68 0.99
CA ALA A 109 -7.69 -1.33 -0.26
C ALA A 109 -6.43 -2.17 -0.14
N VAL A 110 -6.29 -3.13 -1.02
CA VAL A 110 -5.08 -3.94 -1.20
C VAL A 110 -4.74 -4.03 -2.69
N GLU A 111 -3.45 -4.17 -2.99
CA GLU A 111 -2.99 -4.27 -4.37
C GLU A 111 -2.82 -5.72 -4.80
N THR A 112 -3.40 -6.08 -5.95
CA THR A 112 -3.26 -7.42 -6.52
C THR A 112 -1.82 -7.73 -6.92
N GLY A 113 -1.15 -6.79 -7.55
CA GLY A 113 0.17 -6.98 -8.15
C GLY A 113 0.15 -8.01 -9.28
N LEU A 114 1.32 -8.33 -9.82
CA LEU A 114 1.48 -9.28 -10.94
C LEU A 114 1.29 -10.76 -10.55
N SER A 115 1.19 -11.06 -9.25
CA SER A 115 1.09 -12.43 -8.75
C SER A 115 -0.35 -12.89 -8.49
N SER A 116 -1.31 -12.01 -8.61
CA SER A 116 -2.74 -12.33 -8.43
C SER A 116 -3.62 -11.39 -9.25
N ASP A 117 -4.83 -11.83 -9.50
CA ASP A 117 -5.91 -11.07 -10.13
C ASP A 117 -7.14 -10.96 -9.20
N PRO A 118 -8.12 -10.12 -9.50
CA PRO A 118 -9.33 -10.02 -8.69
C PRO A 118 -10.06 -11.36 -8.47
N PRO A 119 -10.28 -12.22 -9.49
CA PRO A 119 -10.89 -13.53 -9.28
C PRO A 119 -10.16 -14.43 -8.28
N MET A 120 -8.84 -14.36 -8.21
CA MET A 120 -8.06 -15.09 -7.19
C MET A 120 -8.32 -14.52 -5.80
N ASN A 121 -8.35 -13.21 -5.65
CA ASN A 121 -8.58 -12.52 -4.39
C ASN A 121 -10.00 -12.73 -3.86
N TRP A 122 -11.03 -12.77 -4.71
CA TRP A 122 -12.42 -13.04 -4.32
C TRP A 122 -12.66 -14.45 -3.76
N ARG A 123 -11.70 -15.35 -3.88
CA ARG A 123 -11.76 -16.68 -3.26
C ARG A 123 -11.37 -16.68 -1.78
N VAL A 124 -10.90 -15.54 -1.27
CA VAL A 124 -10.39 -15.37 0.09
C VAL A 124 -11.32 -14.42 0.83
N SER A 125 -12.27 -14.96 1.59
CA SER A 125 -13.36 -14.18 2.21
C SER A 125 -12.88 -13.06 3.15
N MET A 126 -11.69 -13.19 3.77
CA MET A 126 -11.15 -12.09 4.59
C MET A 126 -10.82 -10.84 3.77
N LEU A 127 -10.75 -10.94 2.43
CA LEU A 127 -10.49 -9.82 1.52
C LEU A 127 -11.77 -9.13 1.02
N ASP A 128 -12.95 -9.66 1.28
CA ASP A 128 -14.23 -9.14 0.76
C ASP A 128 -14.49 -7.69 1.17
N ARG A 129 -13.90 -7.24 2.27
CA ARG A 129 -14.04 -5.86 2.78
C ARG A 129 -13.14 -4.83 2.11
N PHE A 130 -12.16 -5.26 1.31
CA PHE A 130 -11.17 -4.38 0.71
C PHE A 130 -11.47 -4.09 -0.75
N GLN A 131 -11.18 -2.87 -1.16
CA GLN A 131 -11.10 -2.55 -2.58
C GLN A 131 -9.84 -3.19 -3.17
N LEU A 132 -9.97 -3.75 -4.37
CA LEU A 132 -8.83 -4.29 -5.10
C LEU A 132 -8.34 -3.25 -6.11
N ILE A 133 -7.09 -2.86 -5.99
CA ILE A 133 -6.41 -2.01 -6.97
C ILE A 133 -5.27 -2.76 -7.63
N SER A 134 -4.88 -2.33 -8.80
CA SER A 134 -3.75 -2.87 -9.55
C SER A 134 -2.89 -1.73 -10.08
N ASN A 135 -1.58 -1.88 -9.94
CA ASN A 135 -0.61 -0.94 -10.47
C ASN A 135 0.52 -1.72 -11.14
N SER A 136 1.22 -1.08 -12.06
CA SER A 136 2.20 -1.76 -12.90
C SER A 136 3.48 -2.23 -12.19
N ASP A 137 3.77 -1.74 -11.00
CA ASP A 137 5.06 -1.98 -10.29
C ASP A 137 6.26 -1.85 -11.25
N ALA A 138 6.25 -0.76 -12.02
CA ALA A 138 7.14 -0.58 -13.16
C ALA A 138 8.55 -0.15 -12.74
N HIS A 139 9.54 -0.98 -13.03
CA HIS A 139 10.96 -0.70 -12.82
C HIS A 139 11.66 -0.19 -14.10
N SER A 140 10.89 0.09 -15.15
CA SER A 140 11.37 0.71 -16.39
C SER A 140 10.20 1.34 -17.15
N PRO A 141 10.45 2.35 -18.03
CA PRO A 141 9.39 2.99 -18.81
C PRO A 141 8.54 2.03 -19.64
N ALA A 142 9.15 0.97 -20.17
CA ALA A 142 8.45 -0.03 -20.98
C ALA A 142 7.43 -0.88 -20.19
N LYS A 143 7.44 -0.82 -18.86
CA LYS A 143 6.54 -1.56 -17.99
C LYS A 143 5.40 -0.69 -17.43
N LEU A 144 5.39 0.62 -17.70
CA LEU A 144 4.32 1.50 -17.29
C LEU A 144 2.99 1.07 -17.93
N GLY A 145 1.94 1.02 -17.12
CA GLY A 145 0.59 0.70 -17.58
C GLY A 145 0.38 -0.76 -18.00
N ARG A 146 1.28 -1.69 -17.65
CA ARG A 146 1.04 -3.13 -17.88
C ARG A 146 -0.06 -3.70 -17.00
N GLU A 147 -0.35 -3.03 -15.92
CA GLU A 147 -1.52 -3.18 -15.07
C GLU A 147 -1.98 -1.79 -14.61
N ALA A 148 -3.28 -1.63 -14.42
CA ALA A 148 -3.85 -0.37 -13.99
C ALA A 148 -5.20 -0.58 -13.30
N THR A 149 -5.57 0.38 -12.46
CA THR A 149 -6.90 0.51 -11.87
C THR A 149 -7.74 1.45 -12.74
N LEU A 150 -8.93 1.02 -13.13
CA LEU A 150 -9.89 1.82 -13.88
C LEU A 150 -10.79 2.60 -12.91
N LEU A 151 -10.85 3.91 -13.09
CA LEU A 151 -11.58 4.81 -12.22
C LEU A 151 -12.53 5.71 -13.04
N ASP A 152 -13.78 5.81 -12.61
CA ASP A 152 -14.78 6.76 -13.10
C ASP A 152 -15.09 7.76 -11.97
N ILE A 153 -14.23 8.75 -11.81
CA ILE A 153 -14.22 9.70 -10.70
C ILE A 153 -13.96 11.13 -11.18
N ASP A 154 -14.31 12.10 -10.36
CA ASP A 154 -13.78 13.45 -10.50
C ASP A 154 -12.26 13.47 -10.41
N TRP A 155 -11.61 14.27 -11.25
CA TRP A 155 -10.14 14.37 -11.32
C TRP A 155 -9.57 15.16 -10.12
N SER A 156 -9.82 14.65 -8.93
CA SER A 156 -9.38 15.20 -7.65
C SER A 156 -8.78 14.12 -6.76
N TYR A 157 -8.08 14.52 -5.71
CA TYR A 157 -7.61 13.60 -4.69
C TYR A 157 -8.78 12.98 -3.90
N GLU A 158 -9.80 13.77 -3.63
CA GLU A 158 -11.03 13.33 -2.94
C GLU A 158 -11.77 12.26 -3.75
N GLY A 159 -11.86 12.44 -5.08
CA GLY A 159 -12.43 11.43 -5.97
C GLY A 159 -11.65 10.11 -5.91
N LEU A 160 -10.31 10.19 -5.98
CA LEU A 160 -9.45 9.03 -5.83
C LEU A 160 -9.59 8.37 -4.44
N ARG A 161 -9.63 9.17 -3.39
CA ARG A 161 -9.82 8.68 -2.02
C ARG A 161 -11.15 7.97 -1.86
N GLY A 162 -12.23 8.55 -2.40
CA GLY A 162 -13.56 7.94 -2.40
C GLY A 162 -13.59 6.58 -3.12
N ALA A 163 -12.87 6.46 -4.23
CA ALA A 163 -12.74 5.20 -4.96
C ALA A 163 -11.96 4.14 -4.15
N ILE A 164 -10.81 4.51 -3.61
CA ILE A 164 -9.94 3.57 -2.88
C ILE A 164 -10.54 3.18 -1.52
N GLN A 165 -11.19 4.10 -0.82
CA GLN A 165 -11.74 3.81 0.51
C GLN A 165 -13.13 3.16 0.46
N ASN A 166 -13.96 3.54 -0.49
CA ASN A 166 -15.39 3.18 -0.50
C ASN A 166 -15.83 2.49 -1.79
N GLY A 167 -14.97 2.35 -2.77
CA GLY A 167 -15.30 1.80 -4.08
C GLY A 167 -16.07 2.76 -5.00
N ASN A 168 -16.23 4.03 -4.63
CA ASN A 168 -16.99 5.02 -5.41
C ASN A 168 -16.28 5.31 -6.73
N GLY A 169 -16.83 4.81 -7.84
CA GLY A 169 -16.24 4.96 -9.17
C GLY A 169 -15.04 4.04 -9.44
N LEU A 170 -14.77 3.05 -8.59
CA LEU A 170 -13.83 1.97 -8.88
C LEU A 170 -14.47 1.05 -9.93
N ALA A 171 -14.01 1.12 -11.17
CA ALA A 171 -14.62 0.40 -12.29
C ALA A 171 -13.99 -0.98 -12.56
N GLY A 172 -12.77 -1.20 -12.09
CA GLY A 172 -12.07 -2.48 -12.23
C GLY A 172 -10.56 -2.35 -12.36
N THR A 173 -9.93 -3.43 -12.78
CA THR A 173 -8.47 -3.51 -13.04
C THR A 173 -8.22 -4.12 -14.41
N ILE A 174 -7.08 -3.79 -15.00
CA ILE A 174 -6.57 -4.36 -16.26
C ILE A 174 -5.12 -4.74 -16.08
#